data_29e0898565eef439e81428523e30e62b
#
_entry.id   29e0898565eef439e81428523e30e62b
#
_cell.length_a   1.000
_cell.length_b   1.000
_cell.length_c   1.000
_cell.angle_alpha   90.00
_cell.angle_beta   90.00
_cell.angle_gamma   90.00
#
_symmetry.space_group_name_H-M   'P 1'
#
loop_
_entity.id
_entity.type
_entity.pdbx_description
1 polymer ?
#
loop_
_entity_poly.entity_id
_entity_poly.type
_entity_poly.pdbx_seq_one_letter_code
_entity_poly.pdbx_strand_id
1 'polypeptide(L)'
;QAEMKKRLANKEKYAMIYIDLDNFKAYNDTYGFSNGDEMIKFTARLITKNVIKNEENEQNFVGHIGGDDFVAIVEGEDYEQICQNIIAEFDECVQKYFTKEDVERGYIEVENRRGIMEQFPLTTISVGVVEVTNTRFKNTLEIGEAGATVKHLAKTIFGSTYVIDRRKNRDEIFDKADQKKIIIGQ
;
A
#
# COMPACT_ATOMS: atom_id res chain seq x y z
N GLN A 1 4.57 3.68 15.26
CA GLN A 1 4.20 2.95 16.48
C GLN A 1 3.66 3.87 17.58
N ALA A 2 4.28 5.04 17.84
CA ALA A 2 3.82 5.96 18.90
C ALA A 2 2.39 6.43 18.67
N GLU A 3 2.05 6.83 17.44
CA GLU A 3 0.70 7.27 17.07
C GLU A 3 -0.33 6.15 17.23
N MET A 4 -0.04 4.95 16.76
CA MET A 4 -0.90 3.78 16.95
C MET A 4 -1.17 3.49 18.44
N LYS A 5 -0.13 3.56 19.29
CA LYS A 5 -0.28 3.35 20.73
C LYS A 5 -1.18 4.39 21.38
N LYS A 6 -1.03 5.67 21.00
CA LYS A 6 -1.87 6.78 21.48
C LYS A 6 -3.34 6.54 21.14
N ARG A 7 -3.64 6.24 19.88
CA ARG A 7 -5.02 6.01 19.40
C ARG A 7 -5.65 4.77 20.01
N LEU A 8 -4.90 3.68 20.12
CA LEU A 8 -5.39 2.47 20.78
C LEU A 8 -5.72 2.72 22.28
N ALA A 9 -4.88 3.48 22.98
CA ALA A 9 -5.12 3.87 24.38
C ALA A 9 -6.38 4.75 24.53
N ASN A 10 -6.64 5.63 23.56
CA ASN A 10 -7.82 6.51 23.54
C ASN A 10 -9.09 5.79 23.06
N LYS A 11 -8.98 4.51 22.66
CA LYS A 11 -10.10 3.73 22.12
C LYS A 11 -10.73 4.34 20.86
N GLU A 12 -9.94 4.98 20.03
CA GLU A 12 -10.38 5.56 18.77
C GLU A 12 -10.62 4.48 17.70
N LYS A 13 -11.64 4.69 16.87
CA LYS A 13 -11.88 3.87 15.67
C LYS A 13 -11.14 4.53 14.50
N TYR A 14 -10.28 3.78 13.80
CA TYR A 14 -9.53 4.26 12.65
C TYR A 14 -9.19 3.11 11.69
N ALA A 15 -8.82 3.43 10.46
CA ALA A 15 -8.22 2.51 9.53
C ALA A 15 -6.71 2.66 9.51
N MET A 16 -6.00 1.54 9.60
CA MET A 16 -4.56 1.48 9.37
C MET A 16 -4.32 0.99 7.95
N ILE A 17 -3.63 1.80 7.15
CA ILE A 17 -3.35 1.53 5.73
C ILE A 17 -1.86 1.23 5.59
N TYR A 18 -1.52 0.09 5.02
CA TYR A 18 -0.17 -0.35 4.68
C TYR A 18 -0.02 -0.32 3.16
N ILE A 19 1.00 0.33 2.66
CA ILE A 19 1.20 0.59 1.24
C ILE A 19 2.62 0.17 0.86
N ASP A 20 2.76 -0.50 -0.29
CA ASP A 20 4.03 -1.07 -0.75
C ASP A 20 4.09 -1.01 -2.28
N LEU A 21 5.28 -0.74 -2.83
CA LEU A 21 5.51 -0.74 -4.28
C LEU A 21 5.92 -2.14 -4.75
N ASP A 22 5.16 -2.69 -5.68
CA ASP A 22 5.46 -4.00 -6.24
C ASP A 22 6.61 -3.91 -7.25
N ASN A 23 7.47 -4.93 -7.26
CA ASN A 23 8.63 -5.02 -8.15
C ASN A 23 9.63 -3.85 -8.02
N PHE A 24 9.60 -3.07 -6.92
CA PHE A 24 10.44 -1.89 -6.75
C PHE A 24 11.94 -2.21 -6.76
N LYS A 25 12.33 -3.39 -6.28
CA LYS A 25 13.72 -3.83 -6.41
C LYS A 25 14.14 -4.00 -7.88
N ALA A 26 13.30 -4.62 -8.71
CA ALA A 26 13.58 -4.79 -10.13
C ALA A 26 13.67 -3.43 -10.85
N TYR A 27 12.83 -2.46 -10.44
CA TYR A 27 12.92 -1.08 -10.90
C TYR A 27 14.28 -0.45 -10.57
N ASN A 28 14.74 -0.55 -9.30
CA ASN A 28 16.04 -0.03 -8.89
C ASN A 28 17.20 -0.70 -9.62
N ASP A 29 17.13 -2.01 -9.83
CA ASP A 29 18.16 -2.77 -10.55
C ASP A 29 18.26 -2.33 -12.03
N THR A 30 17.15 -1.91 -12.65
CA THR A 30 17.09 -1.43 -14.05
C THR A 30 17.41 0.06 -14.18
N TYR A 31 16.79 0.91 -13.38
CA TYR A 31 16.81 2.37 -13.53
C TYR A 31 17.76 3.08 -12.55
N GLY A 32 18.30 2.35 -11.57
CA GLY A 32 19.18 2.87 -10.54
C GLY A 32 18.46 3.49 -9.36
N PHE A 33 19.14 3.54 -8.22
CA PHE A 33 18.59 4.02 -6.94
C PHE A 33 18.14 5.49 -6.97
N SER A 34 18.79 6.34 -7.77
CA SER A 34 18.37 7.75 -7.87
C SER A 34 16.97 7.89 -8.46
N ASN A 35 16.62 7.09 -9.47
CA ASN A 35 15.26 7.06 -10.04
C ASN A 35 14.28 6.40 -9.06
N GLY A 36 14.71 5.38 -8.31
CA GLY A 36 13.93 4.79 -7.24
C GLY A 36 13.57 5.79 -6.15
N ASP A 37 14.52 6.63 -5.72
CA ASP A 37 14.29 7.70 -4.75
C ASP A 37 13.24 8.71 -5.25
N GLU A 38 13.25 9.05 -6.55
CA GLU A 38 12.22 9.93 -7.13
C GLU A 38 10.84 9.26 -7.14
N MET A 39 10.76 7.96 -7.43
CA MET A 39 9.51 7.20 -7.34
C MET A 39 8.98 7.13 -5.89
N ILE A 40 9.86 6.91 -4.90
CA ILE A 40 9.49 6.96 -3.47
C ILE A 40 8.96 8.35 -3.09
N LYS A 41 9.64 9.42 -3.48
CA LYS A 41 9.20 10.80 -3.21
C LYS A 41 7.85 11.11 -3.88
N PHE A 42 7.65 10.65 -5.10
CA PHE A 42 6.37 10.76 -5.80
C PHE A 42 5.27 10.04 -5.02
N THR A 43 5.49 8.77 -4.66
CA THR A 43 4.54 7.96 -3.91
C THR A 43 4.21 8.60 -2.56
N ALA A 44 5.21 9.09 -1.83
CA ALA A 44 5.00 9.80 -0.56
C ALA A 44 4.11 11.04 -0.72
N ARG A 45 4.37 11.87 -1.74
CA ARG A 45 3.54 13.06 -2.03
C ARG A 45 2.11 12.69 -2.39
N LEU A 46 1.94 11.66 -3.21
CA LEU A 46 0.64 11.16 -3.64
C LEU A 46 -0.19 10.63 -2.45
N ILE A 47 0.42 9.82 -1.58
CA ILE A 47 -0.22 9.32 -0.37
C ILE A 47 -0.61 10.49 0.53
N THR A 48 0.32 11.41 0.81
CA THR A 48 0.08 12.56 1.70
C THR A 48 -1.06 13.43 1.16
N LYS A 49 -1.08 13.73 -0.12
CA LYS A 49 -2.15 14.52 -0.77
C LYS A 49 -3.54 13.89 -0.60
N ASN A 50 -3.61 12.55 -0.70
CA ASN A 50 -4.89 11.84 -0.61
C ASN A 50 -5.36 11.59 0.83
N VAL A 51 -4.43 11.41 1.76
CA VAL A 51 -4.72 11.16 3.18
C VAL A 51 -4.96 12.45 3.96
N ILE A 52 -4.20 13.51 3.67
CA ILE A 52 -4.25 14.80 4.37
C ILE A 52 -4.73 15.86 3.39
N LYS A 53 -6.05 15.87 3.11
CA LYS A 53 -6.64 16.73 2.06
C LYS A 53 -6.82 18.20 2.50
N ASN A 54 -7.15 18.44 3.78
CA ASN A 54 -7.49 19.75 4.33
C ASN A 54 -7.45 19.70 5.87
N GLU A 55 -7.76 20.82 6.52
CA GLU A 55 -7.80 20.96 7.98
C GLU A 55 -8.76 19.96 8.66
N GLU A 56 -9.81 19.51 7.97
CA GLU A 56 -10.74 18.49 8.49
C GLU A 56 -10.08 17.11 8.69
N ASN A 57 -8.98 16.86 8.00
CA ASN A 57 -8.22 15.60 8.07
C ASN A 57 -6.89 15.72 8.84
N GLU A 58 -6.72 16.78 9.66
CA GLU A 58 -5.49 16.99 10.47
C GLU A 58 -5.18 15.82 11.42
N GLN A 59 -6.17 15.03 11.76
CA GLN A 59 -6.02 13.86 12.60
C GLN A 59 -5.46 12.63 11.84
N ASN A 60 -5.49 12.65 10.51
CA ASN A 60 -4.88 11.61 9.71
C ASN A 60 -3.36 11.69 9.79
N PHE A 61 -2.72 10.55 9.61
CA PHE A 61 -1.26 10.46 9.70
C PHE A 61 -0.70 9.70 8.50
N VAL A 62 0.43 10.15 7.98
CA VAL A 62 1.21 9.43 6.96
C VAL A 62 2.62 9.22 7.51
N GLY A 63 3.14 8.01 7.36
CA GLY A 63 4.49 7.64 7.76
C GLY A 63 5.19 6.81 6.68
N HIS A 64 6.49 7.01 6.54
CA HIS A 64 7.38 6.19 5.74
C HIS A 64 8.16 5.27 6.67
N ILE A 65 8.07 3.96 6.46
CA ILE A 65 8.75 2.97 7.32
C ILE A 65 10.19 2.77 6.84
N GLY A 66 10.40 2.77 5.53
CA GLY A 66 11.68 2.62 4.89
C GLY A 66 11.58 1.88 3.55
N GLY A 67 12.48 2.18 2.61
CA GLY A 67 12.39 1.63 1.27
C GLY A 67 11.08 2.00 0.58
N ASP A 68 10.35 1.01 0.13
CA ASP A 68 9.06 1.08 -0.58
C ASP A 68 7.84 0.96 0.35
N ASP A 69 8.03 0.86 1.67
CA ASP A 69 6.97 0.68 2.67
C ASP A 69 6.45 2.00 3.26
N PHE A 70 5.15 2.25 3.12
CA PHE A 70 4.46 3.40 3.72
C PHE A 70 3.30 2.94 4.61
N VAL A 71 2.91 3.81 5.54
CA VAL A 71 1.73 3.61 6.37
C VAL A 71 0.90 4.90 6.43
N ALA A 72 -0.41 4.73 6.56
CA ALA A 72 -1.29 5.84 6.90
C ALA A 72 -2.27 5.42 7.99
N ILE A 73 -2.73 6.39 8.77
CA ILE A 73 -3.83 6.24 9.72
C ILE A 73 -4.91 7.22 9.29
N VAL A 74 -6.11 6.69 9.06
CA VAL A 74 -7.26 7.45 8.59
C VAL A 74 -8.40 7.30 9.59
N GLU A 75 -8.92 8.41 10.09
CA GLU A 75 -10.15 8.45 10.86
C GLU A 75 -11.37 8.48 9.94
N GLY A 76 -12.49 8.00 10.47
CA GLY A 76 -13.73 7.95 9.69
C GLY A 76 -13.82 6.75 8.76
N GLU A 77 -14.70 6.85 7.76
CA GLU A 77 -15.06 5.75 6.87
C GLU A 77 -14.57 5.94 5.42
N ASP A 78 -13.86 7.05 5.12
CA ASP A 78 -13.45 7.41 3.74
C ASP A 78 -12.18 6.67 3.28
N TYR A 79 -11.59 5.82 4.13
CA TYR A 79 -10.33 5.12 3.81
C TYR A 79 -10.40 4.30 2.51
N GLU A 80 -11.58 3.76 2.17
CA GLU A 80 -11.78 3.02 0.93
C GLU A 80 -11.67 3.95 -0.30
N GLN A 81 -12.30 5.12 -0.26
CA GLN A 81 -12.19 6.13 -1.31
C GLN A 81 -10.76 6.68 -1.42
N ILE A 82 -10.08 6.83 -0.29
CA ILE A 82 -8.66 7.25 -0.27
C ILE A 82 -7.80 6.22 -0.98
N CYS A 83 -7.97 4.92 -0.71
CA CYS A 83 -7.24 3.85 -1.39
C CYS A 83 -7.50 3.84 -2.91
N GLN A 84 -8.76 3.99 -3.32
CA GLN A 84 -9.13 4.07 -4.74
C GLN A 84 -8.45 5.25 -5.44
N ASN A 85 -8.46 6.43 -4.83
CA ASN A 85 -7.82 7.62 -5.37
C ASN A 85 -6.30 7.45 -5.47
N ILE A 86 -5.66 6.87 -4.44
CA ILE A 86 -4.21 6.60 -4.44
C ILE A 86 -3.86 5.68 -5.60
N ILE A 87 -4.59 4.57 -5.78
CA ILE A 87 -4.35 3.61 -6.86
C ILE A 87 -4.54 4.26 -8.23
N ALA A 88 -5.64 4.94 -8.44
CA ALA A 88 -5.95 5.58 -9.74
C ALA A 88 -4.88 6.62 -10.13
N GLU A 89 -4.50 7.51 -9.20
CA GLU A 89 -3.46 8.52 -9.45
C GLU A 89 -2.07 7.87 -9.61
N PHE A 90 -1.78 6.80 -8.88
CA PHE A 90 -0.52 6.08 -9.01
C PHE A 90 -0.39 5.47 -10.41
N ASP A 91 -1.38 4.70 -10.84
CA ASP A 91 -1.36 4.02 -12.13
C ASP A 91 -1.30 5.01 -13.32
N GLU A 92 -1.98 6.14 -13.20
CA GLU A 92 -1.91 7.21 -14.21
C GLU A 92 -0.51 7.83 -14.30
N CYS A 93 0.15 8.02 -13.17
CA CYS A 93 1.38 8.81 -13.11
C CYS A 93 2.66 7.97 -13.12
N VAL A 94 2.63 6.72 -12.68
CA VAL A 94 3.84 5.88 -12.51
C VAL A 94 4.55 5.61 -13.84
N GLN A 95 3.83 5.56 -14.95
CA GLN A 95 4.39 5.32 -16.28
C GLN A 95 5.46 6.35 -16.70
N LYS A 96 5.42 7.56 -16.12
CA LYS A 96 6.42 8.62 -16.38
C LYS A 96 7.82 8.28 -15.85
N TYR A 97 7.91 7.29 -15.01
CA TYR A 97 9.18 6.80 -14.40
C TYR A 97 9.83 5.67 -15.22
N PHE A 98 9.21 5.26 -16.32
CA PHE A 98 9.70 4.20 -17.20
C PHE A 98 10.03 4.75 -18.59
N THR A 99 10.86 4.04 -19.35
CA THR A 99 11.06 4.32 -20.77
C THR A 99 9.79 4.01 -21.56
N LYS A 100 9.65 4.62 -22.73
CA LYS A 100 8.50 4.34 -23.62
C LYS A 100 8.46 2.85 -24.04
N GLU A 101 9.63 2.28 -24.31
CA GLU A 101 9.76 0.88 -24.67
C GLU A 101 9.25 -0.05 -23.59
N ASP A 102 9.57 0.22 -22.32
CA ASP A 102 9.12 -0.60 -21.20
C ASP A 102 7.61 -0.43 -20.95
N VAL A 103 7.09 0.79 -21.10
CA VAL A 103 5.65 1.05 -21.01
C VAL A 103 4.88 0.32 -22.11
N GLU A 104 5.34 0.41 -23.36
CA GLU A 104 4.70 -0.27 -24.51
C GLU A 104 4.77 -1.79 -24.38
N ARG A 105 5.86 -2.31 -23.83
CA ARG A 105 6.09 -3.73 -23.58
C ARG A 105 5.34 -4.24 -22.36
N GLY A 106 5.08 -3.39 -21.37
CA GLY A 106 4.38 -3.70 -20.13
C GLY A 106 5.23 -4.40 -19.06
N TYR A 107 6.53 -4.52 -19.26
CA TYR A 107 7.48 -5.11 -18.31
C TYR A 107 8.89 -4.57 -18.48
N ILE A 108 9.72 -4.73 -17.44
CA ILE A 108 11.16 -4.47 -17.45
C ILE A 108 11.93 -5.78 -17.48
N GLU A 109 13.13 -5.78 -18.02
CA GLU A 109 14.04 -6.93 -18.06
C GLU A 109 15.23 -6.67 -17.16
N VAL A 110 15.52 -7.65 -16.30
CA VAL A 110 16.63 -7.59 -15.33
C VAL A 110 17.48 -8.84 -15.49
N GLU A 111 18.78 -8.66 -15.70
CA GLU A 111 19.72 -9.77 -15.67
C GLU A 111 20.01 -10.17 -14.21
N ASN A 112 19.70 -11.41 -13.87
CA ASN A 112 20.01 -11.94 -12.55
C ASN A 112 21.49 -12.30 -12.39
N ARG A 113 21.92 -12.65 -11.19
CA ARG A 113 23.32 -13.00 -10.87
C ARG A 113 23.88 -14.19 -11.66
N ARG A 114 23.05 -14.93 -12.36
CA ARG A 114 23.44 -16.09 -13.20
C ARG A 114 23.51 -15.73 -14.69
N GLY A 115 23.32 -14.45 -15.05
CA GLY A 115 23.28 -14.01 -16.44
C GLY A 115 21.96 -14.33 -17.15
N ILE A 116 20.90 -14.66 -16.42
CA ILE A 116 19.59 -14.98 -17.00
C ILE A 116 18.72 -13.72 -16.94
N MET A 117 18.12 -13.36 -18.09
CA MET A 117 17.14 -12.26 -18.16
C MET A 117 15.81 -12.72 -17.55
N GLU A 118 15.32 -11.94 -16.58
CA GLU A 118 14.02 -12.11 -15.92
C GLU A 118 13.14 -10.92 -16.27
N GLN A 119 11.84 -11.19 -16.49
CA GLN A 119 10.86 -10.17 -16.81
C GLN A 119 10.03 -9.85 -15.57
N PHE A 120 9.91 -8.57 -15.25
CA PHE A 120 9.10 -8.07 -14.13
C PHE A 120 8.05 -7.10 -14.65
N PRO A 121 6.77 -7.25 -14.27
CA PRO A 121 5.76 -6.24 -14.56
C PRO A 121 6.22 -4.85 -14.11
N LEU A 122 5.69 -3.80 -14.73
CA LEU A 122 5.90 -2.44 -14.25
C LEU A 122 5.46 -2.32 -12.79
N THR A 123 6.07 -1.40 -12.07
CA THR A 123 5.76 -1.16 -10.65
C THR A 123 4.30 -0.78 -10.46
N THR A 124 3.62 -1.52 -9.60
CA THR A 124 2.25 -1.28 -9.14
C THR A 124 2.25 -0.99 -7.64
N ILE A 125 1.09 -0.69 -7.08
CA ILE A 125 0.95 -0.38 -5.66
C ILE A 125 0.01 -1.36 -4.98
N SER A 126 0.50 -2.02 -3.93
CA SER A 126 -0.28 -2.95 -3.10
C SER A 126 -0.66 -2.28 -1.79
N VAL A 127 -1.96 -2.25 -1.49
CA VAL A 127 -2.51 -1.58 -0.30
C VAL A 127 -3.25 -2.57 0.58
N GLY A 128 -2.85 -2.68 1.84
CA GLY A 128 -3.56 -3.46 2.86
C GLY A 128 -4.21 -2.53 3.89
N VAL A 129 -5.49 -2.72 4.17
CA VAL A 129 -6.24 -1.92 5.13
C VAL A 129 -6.71 -2.79 6.29
N VAL A 130 -6.50 -2.31 7.52
CA VAL A 130 -6.98 -2.93 8.76
C VAL A 130 -7.89 -1.96 9.48
N GLU A 131 -9.16 -2.31 9.63
CA GLU A 131 -10.08 -1.57 10.50
C GLU A 131 -9.75 -1.84 11.97
N VAL A 132 -9.34 -0.79 12.68
CA VAL A 132 -8.99 -0.89 14.10
C VAL A 132 -10.17 -0.41 14.94
N THR A 133 -10.67 -1.30 15.77
CA THR A 133 -11.71 -1.02 16.76
C THR A 133 -11.26 -1.52 18.13
N ASN A 134 -11.82 -0.96 19.20
CA ASN A 134 -11.46 -1.30 20.58
C ASN A 134 -11.63 -2.77 20.97
N THR A 135 -12.52 -3.47 20.26
CA THR A 135 -12.88 -4.84 20.58
C THR A 135 -12.03 -5.86 19.82
N ARG A 136 -11.33 -5.40 18.77
CA ARG A 136 -10.65 -6.30 17.84
C ARG A 136 -9.18 -6.53 18.18
N PHE A 137 -8.48 -5.50 18.65
CA PHE A 137 -7.04 -5.56 18.90
C PHE A 137 -6.71 -5.13 20.32
N LYS A 138 -5.84 -5.89 20.98
CA LYS A 138 -5.38 -5.62 22.37
C LYS A 138 -4.13 -4.76 22.39
N ASN A 139 -3.33 -4.79 21.33
CA ASN A 139 -2.06 -4.08 21.24
C ASN A 139 -1.65 -3.82 19.79
N THR A 140 -0.63 -2.99 19.61
CA THR A 140 -0.15 -2.58 18.28
C THR A 140 0.55 -3.69 17.51
N LEU A 141 1.02 -4.73 18.17
CA LEU A 141 1.64 -5.89 17.52
C LEU A 141 0.58 -6.66 16.71
N GLU A 142 -0.58 -6.89 17.32
CA GLU A 142 -1.71 -7.56 16.65
C GLU A 142 -2.20 -6.79 15.42
N ILE A 143 -2.22 -5.45 15.49
CA ILE A 143 -2.54 -4.60 14.32
C ILE A 143 -1.48 -4.78 13.22
N GLY A 144 -0.21 -4.80 13.60
CA GLY A 144 0.90 -5.00 12.67
C GLY A 144 0.85 -6.37 11.97
N GLU A 145 0.54 -7.44 12.72
CA GLU A 145 0.37 -8.79 12.16
C GLU A 145 -0.80 -8.86 11.17
N ALA A 146 -1.93 -8.25 11.50
CA ALA A 146 -3.08 -8.15 10.59
C ALA A 146 -2.70 -7.34 9.33
N GLY A 147 -1.98 -6.23 9.49
CA GLY A 147 -1.48 -5.41 8.39
C GLY A 147 -0.54 -6.17 7.47
N ALA A 148 0.41 -6.93 8.02
CA ALA A 148 1.30 -7.77 7.23
C ALA A 148 0.52 -8.83 6.43
N THR A 149 -0.52 -9.41 7.02
CA THR A 149 -1.37 -10.40 6.36
C THR A 149 -2.12 -9.81 5.17
N VAL A 150 -2.80 -8.67 5.34
CA VAL A 150 -3.56 -8.04 4.22
C VAL A 150 -2.63 -7.48 3.15
N LYS A 151 -1.48 -6.91 3.52
CA LYS A 151 -0.47 -6.46 2.56
C LYS A 151 0.06 -7.63 1.73
N HIS A 152 0.38 -8.75 2.37
CA HIS A 152 0.80 -9.96 1.65
C HIS A 152 -0.28 -10.44 0.67
N LEU A 153 -1.55 -10.44 1.09
CA LEU A 153 -2.65 -10.83 0.21
C LEU A 153 -2.79 -9.87 -0.98
N ALA A 154 -2.69 -8.56 -0.77
CA ALA A 154 -2.70 -7.58 -1.86
C ALA A 154 -1.61 -7.88 -2.90
N LYS A 155 -0.39 -8.18 -2.46
CA LYS A 155 0.74 -8.54 -3.34
C LYS A 155 0.54 -9.82 -4.17
N THR A 156 -0.42 -10.68 -3.83
CA THR A 156 -0.74 -11.86 -4.65
C THR A 156 -1.67 -11.56 -5.82
N ILE A 157 -2.20 -10.35 -5.88
CA ILE A 157 -3.14 -9.91 -6.91
C ILE A 157 -2.36 -9.14 -7.96
N PHE A 158 -2.61 -9.43 -9.22
CA PHE A 158 -1.93 -8.73 -10.32
C PHE A 158 -2.45 -7.30 -10.47
N GLY A 159 -1.53 -6.34 -10.60
CA GLY A 159 -1.83 -4.91 -10.75
C GLY A 159 -2.00 -4.19 -9.41
N SER A 160 -2.20 -2.88 -9.48
CA SER A 160 -2.46 -2.07 -8.29
C SER A 160 -3.79 -2.45 -7.65
N THR A 161 -3.77 -2.66 -6.35
CA THR A 161 -4.97 -3.15 -5.64
C THR A 161 -4.98 -2.75 -4.18
N TYR A 162 -6.15 -2.83 -3.56
CA TYR A 162 -6.27 -2.78 -2.10
C TYR A 162 -7.09 -3.94 -1.56
N VAL A 163 -6.76 -4.38 -0.35
CA VAL A 163 -7.46 -5.44 0.39
C VAL A 163 -7.80 -4.91 1.78
N ILE A 164 -9.04 -5.10 2.22
CA ILE A 164 -9.51 -4.65 3.53
C ILE A 164 -9.73 -5.86 4.43
N ASP A 165 -9.13 -5.84 5.62
CA ASP A 165 -9.43 -6.79 6.67
C ASP A 165 -10.63 -6.31 7.50
N ARG A 166 -11.81 -6.87 7.21
CA ARG A 166 -13.09 -6.58 7.89
C ARG A 166 -13.49 -7.64 8.92
N ARG A 167 -12.59 -8.56 9.28
CA ARG A 167 -12.88 -9.56 10.31
C ARG A 167 -13.26 -8.88 11.62
N LYS A 168 -14.32 -9.35 12.25
CA LYS A 168 -14.79 -8.82 13.54
C LYS A 168 -13.93 -9.31 14.71
N ASN A 169 -13.42 -10.55 14.60
CA ASN A 169 -12.55 -11.18 15.56
C ASN A 169 -11.28 -11.69 14.89
N ARG A 170 -10.16 -11.74 15.64
CA ARG A 170 -8.85 -12.20 15.16
C ARG A 170 -8.88 -13.67 14.70
N ASP A 171 -9.71 -14.49 15.34
CA ASP A 171 -9.81 -15.94 15.09
C ASP A 171 -10.68 -16.29 13.88
N GLU A 172 -11.34 -15.31 13.25
CA GLU A 172 -12.03 -15.53 11.98
C GLU A 172 -11.00 -15.82 10.87
N ILE A 173 -11.16 -16.97 10.21
CA ILE A 173 -10.33 -17.34 9.07
C ILE A 173 -10.62 -16.34 7.93
N PHE A 174 -9.57 -15.89 7.26
CA PHE A 174 -9.70 -15.06 6.07
C PHE A 174 -10.41 -15.90 4.98
N ASP A 175 -11.72 -15.69 4.82
CA ASP A 175 -12.47 -16.44 3.80
C ASP A 175 -12.16 -15.87 2.42
N LYS A 176 -11.74 -16.76 1.50
CA LYS A 176 -11.55 -16.41 0.09
C LYS A 176 -12.80 -15.87 -0.59
N ALA A 177 -13.99 -16.11 0.00
CA ALA A 177 -15.26 -15.55 -0.49
C ALA A 177 -15.38 -14.03 -0.25
N ASP A 178 -14.72 -13.47 0.76
CA ASP A 178 -14.64 -12.02 0.97
C ASP A 178 -13.74 -11.30 -0.05
N GLN A 179 -12.95 -12.06 -0.82
CA GLN A 179 -12.14 -11.54 -1.93
C GLN A 179 -12.97 -10.98 -3.10
N LYS A 180 -14.30 -11.18 -3.14
CA LYS A 180 -15.18 -10.61 -4.19
C LYS A 180 -15.39 -9.11 -4.12
N LYS A 181 -14.82 -8.42 -3.11
CA LYS A 181 -14.77 -6.95 -3.01
C LYS A 181 -13.36 -6.39 -3.29
N ILE A 182 -12.54 -7.13 -3.98
CA ILE A 182 -11.32 -6.62 -4.56
C ILE A 182 -11.75 -5.74 -5.73
N ILE A 183 -11.71 -4.43 -5.56
CA ILE A 183 -11.89 -3.50 -6.66
C ILE A 183 -10.53 -3.43 -7.34
N ILE A 184 -10.39 -4.21 -8.41
CA ILE A 184 -9.29 -4.07 -9.35
C ILE A 184 -9.54 -2.73 -10.03
N GLY A 185 -8.61 -1.79 -9.91
CA GLY A 185 -8.59 -0.59 -10.74
C GLY A 185 -8.54 -1.05 -12.22
N GLN A 186 -9.55 -0.66 -13.00
CA GLN A 186 -9.54 -0.81 -14.45
C GLN A 186 -8.72 0.28 -15.06
#